data_a3852f3e1ae39b365b00155939b65452
#
_entry.id   a3852f3e1ae39b365b00155939b65452
#
_cell.length_a   1.000
_cell.length_b   1.000
_cell.length_c   1.000
_cell.angle_alpha   90.00
_cell.angle_beta   90.00
_cell.angle_gamma   90.00
#
_symmetry.space_group_name_H-M   'P 1'
#
loop_
_entity.id
_entity.type
_entity.pdbx_description
1 polymer ?
#
loop_
_entity_poly.entity_id
_entity_poly.type
_entity_poly.pdbx_seq_one_letter_code
_entity_poly.pdbx_strand_id
1 'polypeptide(L)'
;MLRVLLFLVVLVGAALAAAAFVPLKIVIEFAHLGKIGFTTSGTEGTAWEGRIYDAHLGKIALGDIETHAVPAELLKGRLRIDMTGTDPGTQLSGGFSLGWGGIGIDALNLTASVPGEGPVPSGTVFVEGLTARFPGTYCGTAGGNARAYIPSPLAGVVPAGSMTGPAMCRDGALTFDLASDTGEARQEIEINATGGYSMRATIKPRNALIAAGLSSKGFTPGPDGYVYQTERRL
;
A
#
# COMPACT_ATOMS: atom_id res chain seq x y z
N MET A 1 47.75 4.05 20.72
CA MET A 1 46.85 3.16 19.94
C MET A 1 45.78 2.52 20.83
N LEU A 2 46.09 1.87 21.94
CA LEU A 2 45.08 1.20 22.81
C LEU A 2 43.99 2.12 23.31
N ARG A 3 44.30 3.37 23.73
CA ARG A 3 43.29 4.36 24.20
C ARG A 3 42.29 4.76 23.09
N VAL A 4 42.76 4.89 21.85
CA VAL A 4 41.90 5.22 20.69
C VAL A 4 40.97 4.06 20.37
N LEU A 5 41.49 2.83 20.42
CA LEU A 5 40.70 1.62 20.22
C LEU A 5 39.61 1.49 21.29
N LEU A 6 39.97 1.70 22.55
CA LEU A 6 39.04 1.63 23.69
C LEU A 6 37.94 2.69 23.58
N PHE A 7 38.30 3.92 23.17
CA PHE A 7 37.33 5.01 22.93
C PHE A 7 36.37 4.64 21.77
N LEU A 8 36.89 4.07 20.67
CA LEU A 8 36.08 3.61 19.56
C LEU A 8 35.10 2.50 19.98
N VAL A 9 35.54 1.52 20.77
CA VAL A 9 34.69 0.45 21.28
C VAL A 9 33.57 1.00 22.17
N VAL A 10 33.87 1.94 23.06
CA VAL A 10 32.89 2.59 23.93
C VAL A 10 31.90 3.40 23.09
N LEU A 11 32.37 4.14 22.09
CA LEU A 11 31.51 4.94 21.21
C LEU A 11 30.57 4.07 20.38
N VAL A 12 31.08 2.98 19.82
CA VAL A 12 30.27 2.00 19.08
C VAL A 12 29.25 1.32 20.01
N GLY A 13 29.69 0.92 21.21
CA GLY A 13 28.79 0.34 22.21
C GLY A 13 27.69 1.29 22.64
N ALA A 14 28.01 2.57 22.87
CA ALA A 14 27.00 3.59 23.18
C ALA A 14 26.04 3.85 22.01
N ALA A 15 26.53 3.87 20.78
CA ALA A 15 25.69 4.02 19.60
C ALA A 15 24.73 2.84 19.41
N LEU A 16 25.20 1.61 19.62
CA LEU A 16 24.38 0.40 19.56
C LEU A 16 23.32 0.39 20.68
N ALA A 17 23.71 0.79 21.89
CA ALA A 17 22.77 0.93 23.00
C ALA A 17 21.71 1.99 22.71
N ALA A 18 22.10 3.16 22.19
CA ALA A 18 21.14 4.19 21.80
C ALA A 18 20.18 3.70 20.71
N ALA A 19 20.71 2.99 19.69
CA ALA A 19 19.89 2.40 18.63
C ALA A 19 18.89 1.36 19.16
N ALA A 20 19.23 0.62 20.23
CA ALA A 20 18.35 -0.38 20.83
C ALA A 20 17.08 0.21 21.47
N PHE A 21 17.14 1.49 21.86
CA PHE A 21 16.03 2.18 22.55
C PHE A 21 15.31 3.21 21.67
N VAL A 22 15.54 3.23 20.35
CA VAL A 22 14.84 4.16 19.47
C VAL A 22 13.33 3.87 19.51
N PRO A 23 12.48 4.83 19.93
CA PRO A 23 11.04 4.66 19.95
C PRO A 23 10.49 4.47 18.53
N LEU A 24 9.51 3.58 18.37
CA LEU A 24 8.86 3.32 17.06
C LEU A 24 8.29 4.61 16.45
N LYS A 25 7.75 5.51 17.25
CA LYS A 25 7.22 6.80 16.81
C LYS A 25 8.23 7.61 15.99
N ILE A 26 9.50 7.65 16.42
CA ILE A 26 10.56 8.38 15.71
C ILE A 26 10.80 7.76 14.32
N VAL A 27 10.73 6.43 14.20
CA VAL A 27 10.90 5.74 12.91
C VAL A 27 9.77 6.10 11.95
N ILE A 28 8.52 6.10 12.42
CA ILE A 28 7.35 6.46 11.61
C ILE A 28 7.43 7.92 11.13
N GLU A 29 7.79 8.84 12.01
CA GLU A 29 7.97 10.25 11.69
C GLU A 29 9.10 10.46 10.68
N PHE A 30 10.23 9.78 10.87
CA PHE A 30 11.39 9.86 9.97
C PHE A 30 11.10 9.28 8.58
N ALA A 31 10.34 8.18 8.52
CA ALA A 31 9.88 7.58 7.27
C ALA A 31 8.85 8.44 6.51
N HIS A 32 8.40 9.56 7.11
CA HIS A 32 7.41 10.48 6.52
C HIS A 32 6.12 9.79 6.06
N LEU A 33 5.71 8.72 6.75
CA LEU A 33 4.54 7.92 6.37
C LEU A 33 3.24 8.75 6.35
N GLY A 34 3.15 9.81 7.14
CA GLY A 34 2.03 10.75 7.07
C GLY A 34 1.85 11.43 5.70
N LYS A 35 2.91 11.55 4.89
CA LYS A 35 2.82 12.12 3.54
C LYS A 35 2.10 11.22 2.55
N ILE A 36 2.10 9.91 2.81
CA ILE A 36 1.38 8.90 2.01
C ILE A 36 0.01 8.56 2.64
N GLY A 37 -0.51 9.40 3.53
CA GLY A 37 -1.82 9.22 4.14
C GLY A 37 -1.87 8.18 5.27
N PHE A 38 -0.72 7.73 5.79
CA PHE A 38 -0.70 6.84 6.93
C PHE A 38 -1.00 7.60 8.22
N THR A 39 -1.99 7.14 8.96
CA THR A 39 -2.39 7.70 10.26
C THR A 39 -2.54 6.58 11.29
N THR A 40 -2.40 6.91 12.57
CA THR A 40 -2.51 5.98 13.70
C THR A 40 -3.01 6.72 14.93
N SER A 41 -3.74 6.04 15.80
CA SER A 41 -4.15 6.57 17.09
C SER A 41 -3.03 6.55 18.13
N GLY A 42 -2.02 5.70 17.97
CA GLY A 42 -0.88 5.60 18.88
C GLY A 42 0.13 4.55 18.46
N THR A 43 1.30 4.64 19.10
CA THR A 43 2.39 3.67 18.91
C THR A 43 3.03 3.35 20.24
N GLU A 44 3.38 2.09 20.45
CA GLU A 44 4.12 1.62 21.61
C GLU A 44 5.36 0.83 21.20
N GLY A 45 6.34 0.74 22.12
CA GLY A 45 7.56 -0.04 21.92
C GLY A 45 8.65 0.70 21.17
N THR A 46 9.59 -0.07 20.67
CA THR A 46 10.81 0.40 20.00
C THR A 46 10.76 0.12 18.50
N ALA A 47 11.77 0.62 17.78
CA ALA A 47 11.98 0.28 16.37
C ALA A 47 12.16 -1.22 16.13
N TRP A 48 12.59 -1.97 17.14
CA TRP A 48 12.88 -3.40 17.07
C TRP A 48 11.66 -4.27 17.30
N GLU A 49 10.79 -3.83 18.21
CA GLU A 49 9.57 -4.52 18.56
C GLU A 49 8.57 -3.48 19.05
N GLY A 50 7.47 -3.34 18.33
CA GLY A 50 6.48 -2.34 18.63
C GLY A 50 5.11 -2.68 18.10
N ARG A 51 4.14 -1.86 18.50
CA ARG A 51 2.75 -1.96 18.08
C ARG A 51 2.24 -0.60 17.63
N ILE A 52 1.50 -0.60 16.56
CA ILE A 52 0.80 0.56 15.99
C ILE A 52 -0.70 0.30 16.20
N TYR A 53 -1.40 1.24 16.81
CA TYR A 53 -2.82 1.13 17.09
C TYR A 53 -3.65 1.88 16.06
N ASP A 54 -4.72 1.24 15.63
CA ASP A 54 -5.72 1.82 14.73
C ASP A 54 -5.08 2.47 13.50
N ALA A 55 -4.25 1.70 12.82
CA ALA A 55 -3.54 2.16 11.63
C ALA A 55 -4.50 2.31 10.45
N HIS A 56 -4.36 3.42 9.72
CA HIS A 56 -5.12 3.69 8.51
C HIS A 56 -4.18 4.10 7.39
N LEU A 57 -4.52 3.72 6.17
CA LEU A 57 -3.90 4.23 4.95
C LEU A 57 -4.97 4.97 4.14
N GLY A 58 -4.98 6.29 4.23
CA GLY A 58 -6.09 7.11 3.74
C GLY A 58 -7.42 6.70 4.39
N LYS A 59 -8.33 6.13 3.60
CA LYS A 59 -9.64 5.64 4.09
C LYS A 59 -9.66 4.13 4.39
N ILE A 60 -8.55 3.44 4.17
CA ILE A 60 -8.45 2.00 4.39
C ILE A 60 -8.02 1.76 5.84
N ALA A 61 -8.87 1.11 6.62
CA ALA A 61 -8.50 0.68 7.96
C ALA A 61 -7.58 -0.54 7.86
N LEU A 62 -6.42 -0.45 8.48
CA LEU A 62 -5.46 -1.54 8.59
C LEU A 62 -5.52 -2.20 9.97
N GLY A 63 -6.15 -1.53 10.96
CA GLY A 63 -6.28 -2.01 12.32
C GLY A 63 -4.96 -1.95 13.12
N ASP A 64 -4.84 -2.80 14.12
CA ASP A 64 -3.63 -2.88 14.92
C ASP A 64 -2.55 -3.68 14.21
N ILE A 65 -1.32 -3.16 14.22
CA ILE A 65 -0.17 -3.76 13.53
C ILE A 65 0.95 -3.99 14.53
N GLU A 66 1.43 -5.22 14.63
CA GLU A 66 2.69 -5.54 15.28
C GLU A 66 3.85 -5.38 14.31
N THR A 67 4.93 -4.78 14.80
CA THR A 67 6.13 -4.51 14.01
C THR A 67 7.35 -5.15 14.65
N HIS A 68 8.19 -5.75 13.81
CA HIS A 68 9.44 -6.38 14.22
C HIS A 68 10.57 -6.03 13.25
N ALA A 69 11.61 -5.36 13.74
CA ALA A 69 12.77 -5.07 12.89
C ALA A 69 13.66 -6.31 12.76
N VAL A 70 14.25 -6.49 11.59
CA VAL A 70 15.14 -7.62 11.26
C VAL A 70 16.60 -7.16 11.34
N PRO A 71 17.32 -7.42 12.46
CA PRO A 71 18.68 -6.90 12.66
C PRO A 71 19.68 -7.35 11.60
N ALA A 72 19.53 -8.56 11.07
CA ALA A 72 20.42 -9.12 10.05
C ALA A 72 20.43 -8.29 8.75
N GLU A 73 19.38 -7.56 8.45
CA GLU A 73 19.28 -6.71 7.26
C GLU A 73 20.11 -5.42 7.39
N LEU A 74 20.41 -4.98 8.61
CA LEU A 74 21.32 -3.86 8.83
C LEU A 74 22.73 -4.14 8.34
N LEU A 75 23.18 -5.40 8.39
CA LEU A 75 24.47 -5.81 7.83
C LEU A 75 24.51 -5.65 6.30
N LYS A 76 23.36 -5.60 5.64
CA LYS A 76 23.20 -5.34 4.21
C LYS A 76 22.97 -3.86 3.89
N GLY A 77 23.06 -2.98 4.90
CA GLY A 77 22.84 -1.53 4.76
C GLY A 77 21.39 -1.12 4.59
N ARG A 78 20.44 -1.95 5.07
CA ARG A 78 19.01 -1.62 5.05
C ARG A 78 18.34 -1.96 6.39
N LEU A 79 17.47 -1.09 6.84
CA LEU A 79 16.53 -1.37 7.91
C LEU A 79 15.30 -2.05 7.30
N ARG A 80 14.97 -3.26 7.77
CA ARG A 80 13.73 -3.94 7.42
C ARG A 80 12.87 -4.09 8.66
N ILE A 81 11.60 -3.77 8.52
CA ILE A 81 10.59 -3.91 9.57
C ILE A 81 9.50 -4.82 9.00
N ASP A 82 9.35 -5.99 9.57
CA ASP A 82 8.25 -6.88 9.28
C ASP A 82 7.01 -6.42 10.06
N MET A 83 5.85 -6.54 9.42
CA MET A 83 4.56 -6.08 9.93
C MET A 83 3.56 -7.22 9.90
N THR A 84 2.79 -7.36 10.96
CA THR A 84 1.70 -8.34 11.05
C THR A 84 0.48 -7.67 11.65
N GLY A 85 -0.63 -7.69 10.93
CA GLY A 85 -1.92 -7.21 11.42
C GLY A 85 -2.50 -8.18 12.44
N THR A 86 -3.05 -7.65 13.51
CA THR A 86 -3.66 -8.44 14.59
C THR A 86 -5.18 -8.36 14.61
N ASP A 87 -5.75 -7.51 13.75
CA ASP A 87 -7.20 -7.32 13.67
C ASP A 87 -7.85 -8.44 12.82
N PRO A 88 -8.91 -9.11 13.32
CA PRO A 88 -9.61 -10.17 12.58
C PRO A 88 -10.22 -9.72 11.24
N GLY A 89 -10.55 -8.43 11.10
CA GLY A 89 -11.16 -7.85 9.89
C GLY A 89 -10.18 -7.49 8.78
N THR A 90 -8.89 -7.41 9.11
CA THR A 90 -7.84 -7.02 8.17
C THR A 90 -6.65 -7.96 8.32
N GLN A 91 -6.33 -8.70 7.27
CA GLN A 91 -5.13 -9.51 7.27
C GLN A 91 -4.00 -8.72 6.63
N LEU A 92 -2.96 -8.46 7.39
CA LEU A 92 -1.76 -7.77 6.94
C LEU A 92 -0.55 -8.61 7.33
N SER A 93 0.32 -8.92 6.39
CA SER A 93 1.65 -9.47 6.67
C SER A 93 2.62 -9.03 5.59
N GLY A 94 3.86 -8.77 5.95
CA GLY A 94 4.88 -8.36 5.02
C GLY A 94 5.94 -7.51 5.67
N GLY A 95 6.77 -6.84 4.86
CA GLY A 95 7.83 -5.99 5.35
C GLY A 95 7.90 -4.65 4.62
N PHE A 96 8.46 -3.70 5.34
CA PHE A 96 8.87 -2.41 4.80
C PHE A 96 10.38 -2.28 4.98
N SER A 97 11.08 -1.80 3.99
CA SER A 97 12.52 -1.63 4.07
C SER A 97 12.96 -0.23 3.65
N LEU A 98 13.99 0.27 4.33
CA LEU A 98 14.61 1.56 4.08
C LEU A 98 16.12 1.38 4.04
N GLY A 99 16.79 1.85 3.00
CA GLY A 99 18.23 1.71 2.86
C GLY A 99 18.79 2.56 1.74
N TRP A 100 20.04 2.30 1.38
CA TRP A 100 20.75 3.02 0.32
C TRP A 100 20.06 2.92 -1.05
N GLY A 101 19.32 1.84 -1.30
CA GLY A 101 18.52 1.62 -2.52
C GLY A 101 17.13 2.26 -2.48
N GLY A 102 16.84 3.09 -1.48
CA GLY A 102 15.53 3.75 -1.31
C GLY A 102 14.58 2.97 -0.39
N ILE A 103 13.31 3.18 -0.62
CA ILE A 103 12.21 2.57 0.12
C ILE A 103 11.77 1.28 -0.58
N GLY A 104 11.40 0.26 0.20
CA GLY A 104 10.89 -0.99 -0.34
C GLY A 104 9.70 -1.54 0.40
N ILE A 105 8.85 -2.25 -0.33
CA ILE A 105 7.82 -3.14 0.19
C ILE A 105 8.30 -4.56 -0.08
N ASP A 106 8.24 -5.43 0.93
CA ASP A 106 8.78 -6.79 0.88
C ASP A 106 7.67 -7.80 1.17
N ALA A 107 7.21 -8.50 0.11
CA ALA A 107 6.24 -9.60 0.19
C ALA A 107 4.97 -9.24 1.00
N LEU A 108 4.40 -8.06 0.76
CA LEU A 108 3.19 -7.61 1.46
C LEU A 108 1.98 -8.43 0.99
N ASN A 109 1.29 -9.02 1.96
CA ASN A 109 -0.04 -9.61 1.79
C ASN A 109 -1.03 -8.78 2.58
N LEU A 110 -2.11 -8.36 1.95
CA LEU A 110 -3.13 -7.52 2.55
C LEU A 110 -4.52 -7.98 2.13
N THR A 111 -5.41 -8.14 3.10
CA THR A 111 -6.85 -8.21 2.86
C THR A 111 -7.50 -7.06 3.61
N ALA A 112 -8.14 -6.17 2.89
CA ALA A 112 -8.76 -4.99 3.49
C ALA A 112 -10.06 -4.61 2.79
N SER A 113 -10.99 -4.07 3.55
CA SER A 113 -12.19 -3.42 3.01
C SER A 113 -11.85 -2.01 2.56
N VAL A 114 -12.17 -1.71 1.31
CA VAL A 114 -11.97 -0.39 0.70
C VAL A 114 -13.33 0.30 0.60
N PRO A 115 -13.50 1.48 1.18
CA PRO A 115 -14.75 2.23 1.03
C PRO A 115 -14.94 2.65 -0.42
N GLY A 116 -16.22 2.76 -0.83
CA GLY A 116 -16.55 3.20 -2.17
C GLY A 116 -16.12 4.64 -2.44
N GLU A 117 -15.80 4.96 -3.68
CA GLU A 117 -15.43 6.30 -4.11
C GLU A 117 -16.21 6.74 -5.35
N GLY A 118 -17.00 7.79 -5.20
CA GLY A 118 -17.87 8.26 -6.26
C GLY A 118 -18.83 7.16 -6.73
N PRO A 119 -18.84 6.82 -8.02
CA PRO A 119 -19.66 5.73 -8.56
C PRO A 119 -19.09 4.33 -8.32
N VAL A 120 -17.84 4.24 -7.87
CA VAL A 120 -17.20 2.96 -7.56
C VAL A 120 -17.61 2.53 -6.16
N PRO A 121 -18.26 1.37 -5.99
CA PRO A 121 -18.74 0.94 -4.69
C PRO A 121 -17.63 0.46 -3.77
N SER A 122 -17.95 0.30 -2.48
CA SER A 122 -17.09 -0.38 -1.53
C SER A 122 -16.83 -1.82 -1.96
N GLY A 123 -15.65 -2.32 -1.64
CA GLY A 123 -15.25 -3.68 -1.98
C GLY A 123 -14.20 -4.21 -1.03
N THR A 124 -13.76 -5.43 -1.27
CA THR A 124 -12.62 -6.04 -0.57
C THR A 124 -11.47 -6.18 -1.55
N VAL A 125 -10.30 -5.74 -1.12
CA VAL A 125 -9.05 -5.89 -1.89
C VAL A 125 -8.17 -6.92 -1.21
N PHE A 126 -7.61 -7.80 -2.02
CA PHE A 126 -6.62 -8.79 -1.66
C PHE A 126 -5.36 -8.46 -2.43
N VAL A 127 -4.25 -8.28 -1.73
CA VAL A 127 -2.92 -8.10 -2.33
C VAL A 127 -2.07 -9.29 -1.89
N GLU A 128 -1.42 -9.93 -2.81
CA GLU A 128 -0.64 -11.15 -2.58
C GLU A 128 0.80 -10.95 -3.06
N GLY A 129 1.74 -11.11 -2.14
CA GLY A 129 3.17 -11.08 -2.42
C GLY A 129 3.68 -9.78 -3.05
N LEU A 130 3.05 -8.65 -2.73
CA LEU A 130 3.47 -7.36 -3.28
C LEU A 130 4.89 -7.04 -2.87
N THR A 131 5.74 -6.88 -3.86
CA THR A 131 7.09 -6.33 -3.71
C THR A 131 7.18 -5.06 -4.52
N ALA A 132 7.79 -4.01 -3.96
CA ALA A 132 8.06 -2.78 -4.70
C ALA A 132 9.34 -2.13 -4.20
N ARG A 133 10.04 -1.43 -5.09
CA ARG A 133 11.25 -0.66 -4.79
C ARG A 133 11.12 0.75 -5.36
N PHE A 134 11.37 1.72 -4.49
CA PHE A 134 11.33 3.14 -4.84
C PHE A 134 12.72 3.74 -4.62
N PRO A 135 13.60 3.70 -5.63
CA PRO A 135 14.89 4.37 -5.55
C PRO A 135 14.70 5.89 -5.74
N GLY A 136 14.36 6.60 -4.64
CA GLY A 136 13.98 8.00 -4.65
C GLY A 136 12.46 8.18 -4.75
N THR A 137 11.99 9.02 -5.69
CA THR A 137 10.59 9.42 -5.82
C THR A 137 9.82 8.71 -6.94
N TYR A 138 10.33 7.61 -7.45
CA TYR A 138 9.71 6.83 -8.51
C TYR A 138 9.72 5.33 -8.20
N CYS A 139 8.77 4.59 -8.77
CA CYS A 139 8.74 3.14 -8.72
C CYS A 139 9.77 2.57 -9.72
N GLY A 140 10.76 1.85 -9.20
CA GLY A 140 11.80 1.22 -10.02
C GLY A 140 11.44 -0.20 -10.44
N THR A 141 10.99 -1.03 -9.49
CA THR A 141 10.53 -2.40 -9.73
C THR A 141 9.34 -2.70 -8.84
N ALA A 142 8.38 -3.45 -9.37
CA ALA A 142 7.28 -3.99 -8.58
C ALA A 142 6.87 -5.37 -9.11
N GLY A 143 6.24 -6.16 -8.24
CA GLY A 143 5.68 -7.47 -8.55
C GLY A 143 4.68 -7.88 -7.48
N GLY A 144 3.95 -8.95 -7.76
CA GLY A 144 2.83 -9.43 -6.94
C GLY A 144 1.52 -9.32 -7.69
N ASN A 145 0.44 -9.74 -7.04
CA ASN A 145 -0.90 -9.74 -7.62
C ASN A 145 -1.88 -9.03 -6.70
N ALA A 146 -2.89 -8.41 -7.31
CA ALA A 146 -4.02 -7.88 -6.58
C ALA A 146 -5.33 -8.45 -7.12
N ARG A 147 -6.29 -8.62 -6.23
CA ARG A 147 -7.67 -8.99 -6.54
C ARG A 147 -8.59 -8.03 -5.83
N ALA A 148 -9.56 -7.50 -6.53
CA ALA A 148 -10.63 -6.70 -5.95
C ALA A 148 -11.95 -7.45 -6.12
N TYR A 149 -12.66 -7.66 -5.02
CA TYR A 149 -14.03 -8.15 -5.06
C TYR A 149 -14.99 -6.99 -4.80
N ILE A 150 -15.87 -6.75 -5.75
CA ILE A 150 -16.86 -5.69 -5.70
C ILE A 150 -18.23 -6.36 -5.60
N PRO A 151 -18.91 -6.29 -4.44
CA PRO A 151 -20.31 -6.72 -4.35
C PRO A 151 -21.15 -5.80 -5.23
N SER A 152 -22.14 -6.33 -5.90
CA SER A 152 -22.94 -5.66 -6.94
C SER A 152 -23.09 -4.13 -6.74
N PRO A 153 -22.41 -3.31 -7.53
CA PRO A 153 -22.25 -1.87 -7.24
C PRO A 153 -23.46 -1.02 -7.60
N LEU A 154 -24.26 -1.53 -8.49
CA LEU A 154 -25.45 -0.85 -8.99
C LEU A 154 -26.44 -1.97 -9.23
N ALA A 155 -27.41 -2.10 -8.35
CA ALA A 155 -28.45 -3.13 -8.45
C ALA A 155 -28.91 -3.27 -9.91
N GLY A 156 -28.47 -4.34 -10.58
CA GLY A 156 -28.83 -4.67 -11.96
C GLY A 156 -27.99 -4.05 -13.09
N VAL A 157 -27.01 -3.16 -12.80
CA VAL A 157 -26.24 -2.46 -13.86
C VAL A 157 -24.84 -3.03 -14.03
N VAL A 158 -24.15 -3.32 -12.93
CA VAL A 158 -22.84 -3.98 -12.97
C VAL A 158 -22.94 -5.25 -12.13
N PRO A 159 -22.60 -6.42 -12.67
CA PRO A 159 -22.63 -7.66 -11.90
C PRO A 159 -21.59 -7.60 -10.79
N ALA A 160 -21.90 -8.23 -9.64
CA ALA A 160 -20.88 -8.55 -8.66
C ALA A 160 -19.77 -9.35 -9.35
N GLY A 161 -18.52 -9.00 -9.06
CA GLY A 161 -17.42 -9.68 -9.73
C GLY A 161 -16.08 -9.49 -9.03
N SER A 162 -15.16 -10.35 -9.40
CA SER A 162 -13.75 -10.19 -9.06
C SER A 162 -13.01 -9.59 -10.26
N MET A 163 -12.08 -8.72 -9.96
CA MET A 163 -11.07 -8.22 -10.88
C MET A 163 -9.71 -8.65 -10.36
N THR A 164 -8.86 -9.11 -11.24
CA THR A 164 -7.50 -9.56 -10.88
C THR A 164 -6.48 -8.93 -11.80
N GLY A 165 -5.28 -8.72 -11.30
CA GLY A 165 -4.19 -8.23 -12.11
C GLY A 165 -2.87 -8.08 -11.35
N PRO A 166 -1.77 -7.92 -12.09
CA PRO A 166 -0.45 -7.77 -11.52
C PRO A 166 -0.20 -6.36 -10.97
N ALA A 167 0.72 -6.29 -10.01
CA ALA A 167 1.38 -5.06 -9.60
C ALA A 167 2.64 -4.85 -10.46
N MET A 168 2.83 -3.67 -10.98
CA MET A 168 3.99 -3.31 -11.80
C MET A 168 4.37 -1.84 -11.61
N CYS A 169 5.58 -1.47 -12.00
CA CYS A 169 5.93 -0.06 -12.15
C CYS A 169 5.62 0.39 -13.58
N ARG A 170 4.87 1.49 -13.72
CA ARG A 170 4.59 2.15 -15.00
C ARG A 170 4.75 3.66 -14.79
N ASP A 171 5.50 4.31 -15.67
CA ASP A 171 5.75 5.77 -15.64
C ASP A 171 6.21 6.31 -14.28
N GLY A 172 6.96 5.48 -13.52
CA GLY A 172 7.46 5.83 -12.20
C GLY A 172 6.46 5.68 -11.06
N ALA A 173 5.24 5.23 -11.32
CA ALA A 173 4.22 4.91 -10.33
C ALA A 173 4.09 3.40 -10.12
N LEU A 174 3.69 2.98 -8.92
CA LEU A 174 3.22 1.62 -8.65
C LEU A 174 1.80 1.49 -9.21
N THR A 175 1.63 0.61 -10.18
CA THR A 175 0.37 0.45 -10.92
C THR A 175 -0.21 -0.94 -10.68
N PHE A 176 -1.51 -0.98 -10.37
CA PHE A 176 -2.31 -2.19 -10.37
C PHE A 176 -3.27 -2.14 -11.55
N ASP A 177 -3.18 -3.10 -12.46
CA ASP A 177 -3.99 -3.18 -13.67
C ASP A 177 -4.96 -4.36 -13.54
N LEU A 178 -6.13 -4.11 -12.98
CA LEU A 178 -7.12 -5.13 -12.66
C LEU A 178 -8.14 -5.27 -13.79
N ALA A 179 -8.40 -6.49 -14.22
CA ALA A 179 -9.42 -6.81 -15.18
C ALA A 179 -10.40 -7.84 -14.62
N SER A 180 -11.68 -7.71 -14.99
CA SER A 180 -12.68 -8.74 -14.69
C SER A 180 -12.46 -9.96 -15.58
N ASP A 181 -12.86 -11.14 -15.12
CA ASP A 181 -12.78 -12.39 -15.87
C ASP A 181 -13.51 -12.32 -17.20
N THR A 182 -14.56 -11.50 -17.29
CA THR A 182 -15.32 -11.27 -18.52
C THR A 182 -14.69 -10.25 -19.48
N GLY A 183 -13.67 -9.50 -19.02
CA GLY A 183 -13.06 -8.40 -19.76
C GLY A 183 -13.94 -7.16 -19.94
N GLU A 184 -15.09 -7.10 -19.26
CA GLU A 184 -16.04 -5.98 -19.35
C GLU A 184 -15.71 -4.83 -18.44
N ALA A 185 -15.00 -5.10 -17.34
CA ALA A 185 -14.54 -4.08 -16.41
C ALA A 185 -13.02 -4.14 -16.29
N ARG A 186 -12.40 -2.98 -16.27
CA ARG A 186 -10.96 -2.79 -15.99
C ARG A 186 -10.80 -1.65 -15.02
N GLN A 187 -9.91 -1.82 -14.08
CA GLN A 187 -9.56 -0.78 -13.11
C GLN A 187 -8.05 -0.64 -13.05
N GLU A 188 -7.56 0.54 -13.33
CA GLU A 188 -6.16 0.91 -13.21
C GLU A 188 -6.02 1.83 -11.99
N ILE A 189 -5.11 1.47 -11.09
CA ILE A 189 -4.81 2.22 -9.88
C ILE A 189 -3.32 2.52 -9.92
N GLU A 190 -2.96 3.78 -9.88
CA GLU A 190 -1.59 4.24 -9.84
C GLU A 190 -1.31 4.94 -8.51
N ILE A 191 -0.20 4.58 -7.87
CA ILE A 191 0.25 5.16 -6.61
C ILE A 191 1.66 5.69 -6.83
N ASN A 192 1.84 6.99 -6.64
CA ASN A 192 3.16 7.60 -6.73
C ASN A 192 3.86 7.62 -5.36
N ALA A 193 5.18 7.77 -5.36
CA ALA A 193 5.99 7.78 -4.15
C ALA A 193 5.72 8.98 -3.22
N THR A 194 4.96 9.97 -3.65
CA THR A 194 4.60 11.15 -2.85
C THR A 194 3.22 11.04 -2.19
N GLY A 195 2.57 9.87 -2.32
CA GLY A 195 1.25 9.60 -1.73
C GLY A 195 0.07 10.07 -2.57
N GLY A 196 0.31 10.49 -3.80
CA GLY A 196 -0.77 10.72 -4.76
C GLY A 196 -1.25 9.37 -5.33
N TYR A 197 -2.55 9.25 -5.56
CA TYR A 197 -3.07 8.12 -6.33
C TYR A 197 -4.04 8.62 -7.40
N SER A 198 -4.07 7.90 -8.51
CA SER A 198 -5.07 8.02 -9.54
C SER A 198 -5.79 6.68 -9.72
N MET A 199 -7.06 6.74 -10.00
CA MET A 199 -7.87 5.57 -10.30
C MET A 199 -8.65 5.82 -11.59
N ARG A 200 -8.56 4.88 -12.52
CA ARG A 200 -9.33 4.87 -13.76
C ARG A 200 -10.13 3.57 -13.82
N ALA A 201 -11.46 3.68 -13.84
CA ALA A 201 -12.35 2.55 -14.02
C ALA A 201 -12.95 2.62 -15.44
N THR A 202 -12.86 1.54 -16.20
CA THR A 202 -13.43 1.42 -17.55
C THR A 202 -14.42 0.27 -17.56
N ILE A 203 -15.65 0.52 -18.03
CA ILE A 203 -16.72 -0.48 -18.12
C ILE A 203 -17.25 -0.52 -19.54
N LYS A 204 -17.31 -1.72 -20.15
CA LYS A 204 -17.92 -1.98 -21.44
C LYS A 204 -19.37 -2.40 -21.23
N PRO A 205 -20.37 -1.54 -21.49
CA PRO A 205 -21.77 -1.89 -21.26
C PRO A 205 -22.26 -2.93 -22.29
N ARG A 206 -22.99 -3.93 -21.82
CA ARG A 206 -23.60 -4.96 -22.69
C ARG A 206 -24.83 -4.45 -23.47
N ASN A 207 -25.45 -3.37 -23.00
CA ASN A 207 -26.64 -2.79 -23.63
C ASN A 207 -26.78 -1.30 -23.34
N ALA A 208 -27.71 -0.64 -24.03
CA ALA A 208 -27.97 0.79 -23.92
C ALA A 208 -28.50 1.22 -22.53
N LEU A 209 -29.22 0.34 -21.84
CA LEU A 209 -29.73 0.63 -20.50
C LEU A 209 -28.60 0.76 -19.47
N ILE A 210 -27.64 -0.17 -19.53
CA ILE A 210 -26.43 -0.14 -18.72
C ILE A 210 -25.61 1.13 -19.05
N ALA A 211 -25.45 1.45 -20.34
CA ALA A 211 -24.76 2.67 -20.78
C ALA A 211 -25.38 3.94 -20.21
N ALA A 212 -26.71 4.08 -20.24
CA ALA A 212 -27.43 5.20 -19.65
C ALA A 212 -27.24 5.25 -18.12
N GLY A 213 -27.28 4.09 -17.45
CA GLY A 213 -27.02 3.98 -16.02
C GLY A 213 -25.60 4.42 -15.64
N LEU A 214 -24.58 4.07 -16.41
CA LEU A 214 -23.21 4.50 -16.20
C LEU A 214 -23.06 6.03 -16.37
N SER A 215 -23.67 6.60 -17.41
CA SER A 215 -23.66 8.06 -17.62
C SER A 215 -24.28 8.81 -16.43
N SER A 216 -25.41 8.31 -15.89
CA SER A 216 -26.05 8.92 -14.73
C SER A 216 -25.22 8.90 -13.46
N LYS A 217 -24.18 8.04 -13.40
CA LYS A 217 -23.24 7.89 -12.28
C LYS A 217 -21.94 8.64 -12.50
N GLY A 218 -21.80 9.41 -13.58
CA GLY A 218 -20.63 10.22 -13.84
C GLY A 218 -19.55 9.52 -14.69
N PHE A 219 -19.84 8.34 -15.25
CA PHE A 219 -18.99 7.78 -16.27
C PHE A 219 -19.19 8.52 -17.60
N THR A 220 -18.11 8.77 -18.31
CA THR A 220 -18.11 9.42 -19.61
C THR A 220 -17.81 8.38 -20.73
N PRO A 221 -18.46 8.48 -21.89
CA PRO A 221 -18.16 7.59 -23.01
C PRO A 221 -16.73 7.84 -23.50
N GLY A 222 -15.99 6.76 -23.75
CA GLY A 222 -14.64 6.75 -24.30
C GLY A 222 -14.48 5.67 -25.36
N PRO A 223 -13.30 5.56 -26.00
CA PRO A 223 -13.07 4.62 -27.10
C PRO A 223 -13.21 3.16 -26.67
N ASP A 224 -12.84 2.83 -25.44
CA ASP A 224 -12.83 1.45 -24.92
C ASP A 224 -14.04 1.13 -24.03
N GLY A 225 -15.00 2.04 -23.89
CA GLY A 225 -16.15 1.93 -23.02
C GLY A 225 -16.41 3.19 -22.22
N TYR A 226 -17.12 3.04 -21.11
CA TYR A 226 -17.42 4.14 -20.21
C TYR A 226 -16.33 4.26 -19.16
N VAL A 227 -15.78 5.46 -19.00
CA VAL A 227 -14.60 5.76 -18.15
C VAL A 227 -15.02 6.68 -17.00
N TYR A 228 -14.59 6.32 -15.80
CA TYR A 228 -14.56 7.18 -14.63
C TYR A 228 -13.12 7.34 -14.17
N GLN A 229 -12.69 8.56 -13.91
CA GLN A 229 -11.33 8.84 -13.45
C GLN A 229 -11.37 9.78 -12.24
N THR A 230 -10.53 9.50 -11.26
CA THR A 230 -10.32 10.36 -10.09
C THR A 230 -8.83 10.41 -9.75
N GLU A 231 -8.40 11.55 -9.24
CA GLU A 231 -7.03 11.77 -8.75
C GLU A 231 -7.13 12.38 -7.36
N ARG A 232 -6.37 11.84 -6.41
CA ARG A 232 -6.35 12.30 -5.02
C ARG A 232 -4.97 12.11 -4.38
N ARG A 233 -4.85 12.62 -3.17
CA ARG A 233 -3.81 12.22 -2.22
C ARG A 233 -4.39 11.25 -1.21
N LEU A 234 -3.59 10.24 -0.83
CA LEU A 234 -3.91 9.29 0.24
C LEU A 234 -3.95 9.96 1.59
#